data_c6ed72fae74a14af907c7431a6f19485
#
_entry.id   c6ed72fae74a14af907c7431a6f19485
#
_cell.length_a   1.000
_cell.length_b   1.000
_cell.length_c   1.000
_cell.angle_alpha   90.00
_cell.angle_beta   90.00
_cell.angle_gamma   90.00
#
_symmetry.space_group_name_H-M   'P 1'
#
loop_
_entity.id
_entity.type
_entity.pdbx_description
1 polymer ?
#
loop_
_entity_poly.entity_id
_entity_poly.type
_entity_poly.pdbx_seq_one_letter_code
_entity_poly.pdbx_strand_id
1 'polypeptide(L)'
;MSEKVNKTSLIHDAAFRKTLKDPAAARDFLEQVLTPYQKSRCNLDTIELEPTTFVAESLRQSACDVLLSMKTNDGKDGYIYTLIEHQSSPDKFIPLRMMRYILAVMEQHIEEHKCAPVVIPVLFYHGAKRPYPYPMNWVDCLDDPAYGREIYGEQKPFSLVDVSTLTDDEIEHYHRMAALMFTMKSGTSGDVIELIGKSITLTDKYGSSVHQNIVLTYL
;
A
#
# COMPACT_ATOMS: atom_id res chain seq x y z
N MET A 1 -4.02 9.76 -26.22
CA MET A 1 -3.78 8.60 -25.32
C MET A 1 -3.50 9.00 -23.85
N SER A 2 -2.97 10.19 -23.55
CA SER A 2 -2.60 10.61 -22.18
C SER A 2 -3.79 10.86 -21.23
N GLU A 3 -4.91 11.42 -21.69
CA GLU A 3 -6.08 11.72 -20.84
C GLU A 3 -6.84 10.47 -20.33
N LYS A 4 -6.97 9.42 -21.15
CA LYS A 4 -7.61 8.16 -20.70
C LYS A 4 -6.79 7.43 -19.63
N VAL A 5 -5.47 7.41 -19.77
CA VAL A 5 -4.57 6.79 -18.78
C VAL A 5 -4.64 7.50 -17.42
N ASN A 6 -4.71 8.83 -17.43
CA ASN A 6 -4.80 9.63 -16.20
C ASN A 6 -6.14 9.40 -15.46
N LYS A 7 -7.25 9.28 -16.19
CA LYS A 7 -8.58 9.07 -15.60
C LYS A 7 -8.71 7.68 -14.93
N THR A 8 -8.17 6.64 -15.54
CA THR A 8 -8.19 5.28 -14.98
C THR A 8 -7.33 5.18 -13.71
N SER A 9 -6.14 5.79 -13.69
CA SER A 9 -5.28 5.84 -12.51
C SER A 9 -6.01 6.52 -11.33
N LEU A 10 -6.64 7.67 -11.53
CA LEU A 10 -7.38 8.39 -10.49
C LEU A 10 -8.54 7.57 -9.91
N ILE A 11 -9.21 6.78 -10.74
CA ILE A 11 -10.29 5.90 -10.28
C ILE A 11 -9.71 4.77 -9.41
N HIS A 12 -8.60 4.15 -9.83
CA HIS A 12 -7.90 3.10 -9.07
C HIS A 12 -7.45 3.63 -7.69
N ASP A 13 -6.85 4.83 -7.64
CA ASP A 13 -6.42 5.46 -6.40
C ASP A 13 -7.60 5.69 -5.44
N ALA A 14 -8.70 6.22 -5.96
CA ALA A 14 -9.90 6.49 -5.17
C ALA A 14 -10.51 5.20 -4.60
N ALA A 15 -10.56 4.13 -5.39
CA ALA A 15 -11.09 2.85 -4.95
C ALA A 15 -10.16 2.18 -3.92
N PHE A 16 -8.85 2.21 -4.16
CA PHE A 16 -7.88 1.67 -3.23
C PHE A 16 -8.01 2.34 -1.85
N ARG A 17 -7.98 3.68 -1.81
CA ARG A 17 -8.20 4.44 -0.58
C ARG A 17 -9.56 4.14 0.06
N LYS A 18 -10.62 4.03 -0.74
CA LYS A 18 -11.97 3.77 -0.24
C LYS A 18 -12.10 2.37 0.36
N THR A 19 -11.44 1.38 -0.24
CA THR A 19 -11.43 0.00 0.28
C THR A 19 -10.67 -0.08 1.60
N LEU A 20 -9.50 0.55 1.71
CA LEU A 20 -8.70 0.55 2.94
C LEU A 20 -9.25 1.47 4.06
N LYS A 21 -10.30 2.25 3.78
CA LYS A 21 -11.09 2.92 4.85
C LYS A 21 -11.89 1.95 5.70
N ASP A 22 -12.19 0.75 5.18
CA ASP A 22 -12.79 -0.30 5.98
C ASP A 22 -11.68 -0.97 6.83
N PRO A 23 -11.73 -0.87 8.17
CA PRO A 23 -10.71 -1.49 9.04
C PRO A 23 -10.57 -3.00 8.81
N ALA A 24 -11.66 -3.69 8.43
CA ALA A 24 -11.62 -5.11 8.16
C ALA A 24 -10.85 -5.41 6.86
N ALA A 25 -10.99 -4.59 5.81
CA ALA A 25 -10.22 -4.71 4.59
C ALA A 25 -8.74 -4.32 4.80
N ALA A 26 -8.47 -3.29 5.60
CA ALA A 26 -7.11 -2.91 5.99
C ALA A 26 -6.42 -4.04 6.78
N ARG A 27 -7.14 -4.69 7.69
CA ARG A 27 -6.66 -5.86 8.43
C ARG A 27 -6.34 -7.03 7.49
N ASP A 28 -7.29 -7.43 6.63
CA ASP A 28 -7.09 -8.51 5.66
C ASP A 28 -5.84 -8.25 4.79
N PHE A 29 -5.64 -7.01 4.38
CA PHE A 29 -4.46 -6.60 3.61
C PHE A 29 -3.17 -6.74 4.44
N LEU A 30 -3.11 -6.17 5.63
CA LEU A 30 -1.91 -6.20 6.48
C LEU A 30 -1.56 -7.62 6.95
N GLU A 31 -2.54 -8.49 7.14
CA GLU A 31 -2.30 -9.91 7.46
C GLU A 31 -1.51 -10.64 6.38
N GLN A 32 -1.61 -10.23 5.12
CA GLN A 32 -0.85 -10.82 4.03
C GLN A 32 0.52 -10.15 3.82
N VAL A 33 0.61 -8.84 4.09
CA VAL A 33 1.79 -8.04 3.78
C VAL A 33 2.84 -8.05 4.88
N LEU A 34 2.40 -8.04 6.14
CA LEU A 34 3.31 -7.99 7.27
C LEU A 34 4.01 -9.34 7.50
N THR A 35 5.31 -9.29 7.73
CA THR A 35 6.08 -10.46 8.14
C THR A 35 5.58 -11.02 9.48
N PRO A 36 5.81 -12.31 9.81
CA PRO A 36 5.43 -12.87 11.12
C PRO A 36 5.97 -12.06 12.31
N TYR A 37 7.19 -11.53 12.21
CA TYR A 37 7.76 -10.68 13.24
C TYR A 37 7.00 -9.35 13.39
N GLN A 38 6.69 -8.67 12.28
CA GLN A 38 5.91 -7.44 12.31
C GLN A 38 4.51 -7.67 12.90
N LYS A 39 3.82 -8.76 12.50
CA LYS A 39 2.50 -9.13 13.06
C LYS A 39 2.56 -9.35 14.57
N SER A 40 3.62 -9.98 15.07
CA SER A 40 3.78 -10.21 16.51
C SER A 40 3.93 -8.91 17.31
N ARG A 41 4.28 -7.80 16.65
CA ARG A 41 4.43 -6.47 17.27
C ARG A 41 3.20 -5.57 17.11
N CYS A 42 2.35 -5.84 16.11
CA CYS A 42 1.21 -5.00 15.72
C CYS A 42 -0.09 -5.53 16.30
N ASN A 43 -0.90 -4.68 16.93
CA ASN A 43 -2.27 -5.01 17.30
C ASN A 43 -3.22 -4.63 16.15
N LEU A 44 -3.49 -5.57 15.25
CA LEU A 44 -4.32 -5.34 14.08
C LEU A 44 -5.81 -5.07 14.40
N ASP A 45 -6.26 -5.30 15.63
CA ASP A 45 -7.62 -4.95 16.07
C ASP A 45 -7.76 -3.44 16.36
N THR A 46 -6.64 -2.71 16.42
CA THR A 46 -6.60 -1.27 16.68
C THR A 46 -6.25 -0.43 15.46
N ILE A 47 -6.45 -0.98 14.25
CA ILE A 47 -6.16 -0.26 13.00
C ILE A 47 -7.10 0.94 12.88
N GLU A 48 -6.52 2.10 12.61
CA GLU A 48 -7.22 3.34 12.28
C GLU A 48 -6.63 3.94 11.01
N LEU A 49 -7.48 4.54 10.20
CA LEU A 49 -7.04 5.30 9.02
C LEU A 49 -6.73 6.73 9.44
N GLU A 50 -5.50 7.13 9.25
CA GLU A 50 -5.10 8.51 9.52
C GLU A 50 -5.59 9.48 8.43
N PRO A 51 -5.99 10.69 8.81
CA PRO A 51 -6.34 11.72 7.84
C PRO A 51 -5.16 12.05 6.91
N THR A 52 -5.44 12.31 5.64
CA THR A 52 -4.41 12.76 4.67
C THR A 52 -3.76 14.09 5.06
N THR A 53 -4.36 14.83 5.97
CA THR A 53 -3.82 16.06 6.56
C THR A 53 -2.78 15.81 7.64
N PHE A 54 -2.63 14.55 8.09
CA PHE A 54 -1.64 14.16 9.08
C PHE A 54 -0.20 14.42 8.60
N VAL A 55 0.03 14.35 7.31
CA VAL A 55 1.35 14.64 6.73
C VAL A 55 1.42 16.09 6.29
N ALA A 56 2.50 16.79 6.65
CA ALA A 56 2.72 18.21 6.46
C ALA A 56 2.29 18.75 5.07
N GLU A 57 1.81 19.99 5.02
CA GLU A 57 1.27 20.65 3.82
C GLU A 57 2.25 20.68 2.64
N SER A 58 3.56 20.71 2.92
CA SER A 58 4.64 20.60 1.93
C SER A 58 4.67 19.26 1.19
N LEU A 59 4.04 18.20 1.75
CA LEU A 59 3.95 16.87 1.18
C LEU A 59 2.59 16.57 0.55
N ARG A 60 1.60 17.46 0.68
CA ARG A 60 0.25 17.30 0.09
C ARG A 60 0.26 17.15 -1.43
N GLN A 61 1.24 17.74 -2.12
CA GLN A 61 1.42 17.56 -3.58
C GLN A 61 2.03 16.19 -3.94
N SER A 62 2.52 15.45 -2.94
CA SER A 62 3.11 14.13 -3.07
C SER A 62 2.49 13.20 -2.01
N ALA A 63 1.19 13.31 -1.76
CA ALA A 63 0.51 12.62 -0.68
C ALA A 63 0.73 11.09 -0.74
N CYS A 64 1.14 10.51 0.36
CA CYS A 64 1.01 9.09 0.65
C CYS A 64 -0.46 8.68 0.42
N ASP A 65 -0.67 7.53 -0.23
CA ASP A 65 -2.03 7.12 -0.60
C ASP A 65 -2.86 6.72 0.62
N VAL A 66 -2.29 5.93 1.53
CA VAL A 66 -2.96 5.47 2.75
C VAL A 66 -1.95 5.41 3.90
N LEU A 67 -2.31 6.00 5.03
CA LEU A 67 -1.59 5.89 6.29
C LEU A 67 -2.51 5.22 7.32
N LEU A 68 -2.08 4.08 7.83
CA LEU A 68 -2.77 3.33 8.87
C LEU A 68 -1.96 3.41 10.16
N SER A 69 -2.60 3.78 11.26
CA SER A 69 -2.02 3.68 12.60
C SER A 69 -2.53 2.44 13.33
N MET A 70 -1.75 1.94 14.26
CA MET A 70 -2.15 0.87 15.16
C MET A 70 -1.26 0.85 16.40
N LYS A 71 -1.77 0.28 17.49
CA LYS A 71 -1.03 0.09 18.74
C LYS A 71 -0.10 -1.12 18.67
N THR A 72 0.85 -1.16 19.57
CA THR A 72 1.72 -2.32 19.74
C THR A 72 1.07 -3.39 20.63
N ASN A 73 1.46 -4.67 20.44
CA ASN A 73 0.96 -5.81 21.23
C ASN A 73 1.55 -5.87 22.65
N ASP A 74 2.64 -5.15 22.94
CA ASP A 74 3.34 -5.17 24.24
C ASP A 74 2.78 -4.18 25.26
N GLY A 75 1.64 -3.56 24.94
CA GLY A 75 0.92 -2.66 25.86
C GLY A 75 1.60 -1.31 26.14
N LYS A 76 2.67 -1.00 25.39
CA LYS A 76 3.27 0.32 25.42
C LYS A 76 2.46 1.29 24.59
N ASP A 77 2.45 2.56 24.97
CA ASP A 77 1.93 3.66 24.15
C ASP A 77 2.85 3.88 22.93
N GLY A 78 2.90 2.89 22.05
CA GLY A 78 3.67 2.92 20.82
C GLY A 78 2.73 2.78 19.64
N TYR A 79 2.79 3.74 18.73
CA TYR A 79 2.08 3.67 17.46
C TYR A 79 2.98 3.01 16.41
N ILE A 80 2.37 2.16 15.57
CA ILE A 80 2.99 1.65 14.38
C ILE A 80 2.17 2.19 13.22
N TYR A 81 2.84 2.87 12.29
CA TYR A 81 2.20 3.36 11.07
C TYR A 81 2.55 2.45 9.92
N THR A 82 1.59 2.12 9.07
CA THR A 82 1.82 1.51 7.77
C THR A 82 1.55 2.53 6.69
N LEU A 83 2.59 2.90 5.97
CA LEU A 83 2.54 3.78 4.83
C LEU A 83 2.34 2.93 3.58
N ILE A 84 1.23 3.09 2.88
CA ILE A 84 0.93 2.35 1.66
C ILE A 84 0.91 3.34 0.50
N GLU A 85 1.80 3.11 -0.46
CA GLU A 85 1.90 3.85 -1.71
C GLU A 85 1.35 3.00 -2.85
N HIS A 86 0.40 3.52 -3.59
CA HIS A 86 -0.26 2.84 -4.70
C HIS A 86 0.29 3.34 -6.04
N GLN A 87 0.77 2.45 -6.91
CA GLN A 87 1.41 2.81 -8.16
C GLN A 87 0.91 1.99 -9.35
N SER A 88 0.54 2.69 -10.42
CA SER A 88 0.22 2.09 -11.73
C SER A 88 1.37 2.19 -12.72
N SER A 89 2.36 3.03 -12.47
CA SER A 89 3.55 3.20 -13.28
C SER A 89 4.80 3.02 -12.45
N PRO A 90 5.82 2.28 -12.91
CA PRO A 90 7.03 2.09 -12.15
C PRO A 90 7.86 3.38 -12.10
N ASP A 91 8.34 3.73 -10.92
CA ASP A 91 9.24 4.86 -10.67
C ASP A 91 10.45 4.39 -9.89
N LYS A 92 11.66 4.65 -10.42
CA LYS A 92 12.93 4.27 -9.82
C LYS A 92 13.13 4.87 -8.42
N PHE A 93 12.57 6.04 -8.17
CA PHE A 93 12.80 6.80 -6.95
C PHE A 93 11.69 6.64 -5.89
N ILE A 94 10.78 5.68 -6.07
CA ILE A 94 9.76 5.35 -5.05
C ILE A 94 10.37 5.13 -3.66
N PRO A 95 11.46 4.37 -3.47
CA PRO A 95 12.03 4.18 -2.13
C PRO A 95 12.48 5.48 -1.47
N LEU A 96 13.06 6.41 -2.21
CA LEU A 96 13.44 7.73 -1.67
C LEU A 96 12.19 8.58 -1.32
N ARG A 97 11.13 8.49 -2.15
CA ARG A 97 9.87 9.16 -1.85
C ARG A 97 9.24 8.58 -0.57
N MET A 98 9.24 7.28 -0.42
CA MET A 98 8.74 6.61 0.79
C MET A 98 9.56 7.00 2.04
N MET A 99 10.89 7.10 1.95
CA MET A 99 11.73 7.61 3.04
C MET A 99 11.29 9.02 3.49
N ARG A 100 11.02 9.90 2.54
CA ARG A 100 10.54 11.25 2.85
C ARG A 100 9.20 11.23 3.60
N TYR A 101 8.28 10.33 3.22
CA TYR A 101 7.01 10.17 3.93
C TYR A 101 7.19 9.57 5.33
N ILE A 102 8.07 8.58 5.47
CA ILE A 102 8.41 8.00 6.77
C ILE A 102 8.89 9.08 7.73
N LEU A 103 9.81 9.93 7.29
CA LEU A 103 10.33 11.03 8.11
C LEU A 103 9.22 12.03 8.48
N ALA A 104 8.35 12.40 7.54
CA ALA A 104 7.24 13.31 7.83
C ALA A 104 6.24 12.76 8.84
N VAL A 105 5.91 11.47 8.76
CA VAL A 105 5.06 10.79 9.77
C VAL A 105 5.75 10.78 11.12
N MET A 106 7.05 10.49 11.18
CA MET A 106 7.81 10.51 12.42
C MET A 106 7.87 11.92 13.03
N GLU A 107 8.12 12.95 12.24
CA GLU A 107 8.15 14.35 12.68
C GLU A 107 6.81 14.77 13.30
N GLN A 108 5.71 14.53 12.59
CA GLN A 108 4.37 14.84 13.10
C GLN A 108 4.06 14.12 14.43
N HIS A 109 4.38 12.84 14.48
CA HIS A 109 4.14 12.06 15.71
C HIS A 109 5.02 12.56 16.87
N ILE A 110 6.28 12.95 16.61
CA ILE A 110 7.18 13.52 17.64
C ILE A 110 6.62 14.83 18.19
N GLU A 111 6.03 15.67 17.33
CA GLU A 111 5.42 16.93 17.79
C GLU A 111 4.29 16.70 18.79
N GLU A 112 3.46 15.68 18.55
CA GLU A 112 2.28 15.36 19.36
C GLU A 112 2.63 14.51 20.59
N HIS A 113 3.48 13.48 20.45
CA HIS A 113 3.70 12.43 21.45
C HIS A 113 5.10 12.43 22.08
N LYS A 114 6.03 13.26 21.57
CA LYS A 114 7.42 13.38 22.07
C LYS A 114 8.24 12.08 21.95
N CYS A 115 7.83 11.17 21.07
CA CYS A 115 8.55 9.94 20.73
C CYS A 115 8.44 9.65 19.24
N ALA A 116 9.41 8.91 18.68
CA ALA A 116 9.38 8.52 17.28
C ALA A 116 8.65 7.18 17.10
N PRO A 117 7.67 7.09 16.21
CA PRO A 117 6.97 5.84 15.92
C PRO A 117 7.78 4.94 15.00
N VAL A 118 7.40 3.66 14.91
CA VAL A 118 7.84 2.79 13.82
C VAL A 118 6.92 3.00 12.63
N VAL A 119 7.49 3.19 11.45
CA VAL A 119 6.74 3.29 10.19
C VAL A 119 7.11 2.12 9.28
N ILE A 120 6.12 1.36 8.82
CA ILE A 120 6.29 0.21 7.94
C ILE A 120 5.87 0.62 6.52
N PRO A 121 6.82 0.81 5.60
CA PRO A 121 6.51 1.20 4.23
C PRO A 121 6.10 0.00 3.39
N VAL A 122 5.04 0.16 2.60
CA VAL A 122 4.53 -0.85 1.66
C VAL A 122 4.26 -0.19 0.31
N LEU A 123 4.87 -0.69 -0.76
CA LEU A 123 4.50 -0.35 -2.11
C LEU A 123 3.46 -1.36 -2.62
N PHE A 124 2.31 -0.86 -3.06
CA PHE A 124 1.31 -1.62 -3.79
C PHE A 124 1.38 -1.26 -5.28
N TYR A 125 1.80 -2.20 -6.11
CA TYR A 125 2.01 -2.00 -7.53
C TYR A 125 1.06 -2.87 -8.36
N HIS A 126 0.41 -2.24 -9.36
CA HIS A 126 -0.49 -2.92 -10.30
C HIS A 126 -0.26 -2.49 -11.76
N GLY A 127 0.96 -2.04 -12.07
CA GLY A 127 1.29 -1.51 -13.39
C GLY A 127 1.42 -2.56 -14.49
N ALA A 128 1.38 -2.10 -15.73
CA ALA A 128 1.51 -2.95 -16.92
C ALA A 128 2.92 -3.51 -17.12
N LYS A 129 3.95 -2.82 -16.62
CA LYS A 129 5.34 -3.32 -16.68
C LYS A 129 5.56 -4.27 -15.51
N ARG A 130 5.71 -5.52 -15.78
CA ARG A 130 5.77 -6.62 -14.79
C ARG A 130 6.92 -7.58 -15.04
N PRO A 131 7.56 -8.07 -13.95
CA PRO A 131 7.38 -7.63 -12.57
C PRO A 131 7.80 -6.17 -12.38
N TYR A 132 7.54 -5.58 -11.19
CA TYR A 132 8.04 -4.25 -10.86
C TYR A 132 9.57 -4.19 -11.08
N PRO A 133 10.08 -3.24 -11.90
CA PRO A 133 11.42 -3.37 -12.45
C PRO A 133 12.54 -2.77 -11.61
N TYR A 134 12.22 -2.12 -10.48
CA TYR A 134 13.21 -1.40 -9.69
C TYR A 134 13.38 -1.99 -8.29
N PRO A 135 14.57 -1.86 -7.68
CA PRO A 135 14.79 -2.31 -6.31
C PRO A 135 13.96 -1.50 -5.31
N MET A 136 13.57 -2.14 -4.21
CA MET A 136 12.82 -1.50 -3.12
C MET A 136 13.72 -1.00 -1.98
N ASN A 137 15.03 -0.96 -2.19
CA ASN A 137 16.00 -0.40 -1.26
C ASN A 137 16.36 1.04 -1.71
N TRP A 138 16.21 2.00 -0.82
CA TRP A 138 16.49 3.40 -1.15
C TRP A 138 17.95 3.67 -1.48
N VAL A 139 18.89 2.89 -0.91
CA VAL A 139 20.33 3.01 -1.22
C VAL A 139 20.61 2.65 -2.69
N ASP A 140 19.84 1.74 -3.27
CA ASP A 140 19.95 1.37 -4.69
C ASP A 140 19.44 2.47 -5.64
N CYS A 141 18.80 3.52 -5.12
CA CYS A 141 18.43 4.69 -5.90
C CYS A 141 19.56 5.70 -6.09
N LEU A 142 20.65 5.58 -5.32
CA LEU A 142 21.80 6.49 -5.39
C LEU A 142 22.59 6.27 -6.69
N ASP A 143 23.37 7.27 -7.09
CA ASP A 143 24.25 7.17 -8.26
C ASP A 143 25.39 6.17 -8.02
N ASP A 144 25.87 6.10 -6.76
CA ASP A 144 26.84 5.09 -6.30
C ASP A 144 26.26 4.31 -5.11
N PRO A 145 25.51 3.21 -5.37
CA PRO A 145 24.94 2.38 -4.31
C PRO A 145 25.99 1.68 -3.44
N ALA A 146 27.19 1.39 -3.98
CA ALA A 146 28.25 0.72 -3.23
C ALA A 146 28.79 1.68 -2.15
N TYR A 147 29.11 2.90 -2.52
CA TYR A 147 29.51 3.94 -1.58
C TYR A 147 28.37 4.29 -0.60
N GLY A 148 27.14 4.30 -1.09
CA GLY A 148 25.97 4.48 -0.22
C GLY A 148 25.88 3.43 0.89
N ARG A 149 26.15 2.16 0.60
CA ARG A 149 26.17 1.08 1.60
C ARG A 149 27.32 1.22 2.59
N GLU A 150 28.46 1.72 2.14
CA GLU A 150 29.59 2.01 3.04
C GLU A 150 29.22 3.08 4.08
N ILE A 151 28.49 4.12 3.67
CA ILE A 151 28.10 5.25 4.56
C ILE A 151 26.91 4.91 5.43
N TYR A 152 25.86 4.28 4.87
CA TYR A 152 24.57 4.09 5.54
C TYR A 152 24.32 2.66 6.03
N GLY A 153 25.26 1.75 5.76
CA GLY A 153 25.10 0.31 6.05
C GLY A 153 24.11 -0.38 5.13
N GLU A 154 23.96 -1.69 5.31
CA GLU A 154 22.98 -2.49 4.58
C GLU A 154 21.55 -2.12 5.04
N GLN A 155 20.73 -1.73 4.09
CA GLN A 155 19.33 -1.38 4.32
C GLN A 155 18.42 -2.52 3.85
N LYS A 156 17.39 -2.82 4.62
CA LYS A 156 16.36 -3.77 4.19
C LYS A 156 15.48 -3.14 3.12
N PRO A 157 15.12 -3.89 2.07
CA PRO A 157 14.16 -3.40 1.09
C PRO A 157 12.79 -3.18 1.74
N PHE A 158 12.05 -2.22 1.24
CA PHE A 158 10.65 -2.01 1.62
C PHE A 158 9.77 -3.13 1.08
N SER A 159 8.64 -3.36 1.73
CA SER A 159 7.68 -4.36 1.29
C SER A 159 7.06 -3.98 -0.05
N LEU A 160 6.96 -4.94 -0.96
CA LEU A 160 6.33 -4.78 -2.27
C LEU A 160 5.19 -5.80 -2.41
N VAL A 161 4.00 -5.31 -2.74
CA VAL A 161 2.88 -6.10 -3.22
C VAL A 161 2.72 -5.83 -4.71
N ASP A 162 3.27 -6.69 -5.54
CA ASP A 162 3.14 -6.61 -7.00
C ASP A 162 1.98 -7.48 -7.47
N VAL A 163 0.80 -6.86 -7.63
CA VAL A 163 -0.44 -7.56 -8.05
C VAL A 163 -0.27 -8.26 -9.39
N SER A 164 0.61 -7.75 -10.25
CA SER A 164 0.83 -8.32 -11.59
C SER A 164 1.49 -9.69 -11.56
N THR A 165 2.19 -10.03 -10.48
CA THR A 165 2.92 -11.29 -10.31
C THR A 165 2.22 -12.30 -9.41
N LEU A 166 1.24 -11.85 -8.60
CA LEU A 166 0.49 -12.73 -7.72
C LEU A 166 -0.37 -13.72 -8.52
N THR A 167 -0.41 -14.95 -8.07
CA THR A 167 -1.37 -15.95 -8.56
C THR A 167 -2.78 -15.60 -8.09
N ASP A 168 -3.78 -16.22 -8.68
CA ASP A 168 -5.17 -15.98 -8.28
C ASP A 168 -5.43 -16.47 -6.86
N ASP A 169 -4.87 -17.62 -6.47
CA ASP A 169 -4.97 -18.14 -5.11
C ASP A 169 -4.32 -17.20 -4.08
N GLU A 170 -3.18 -16.61 -4.41
CA GLU A 170 -2.54 -15.61 -3.54
C GLU A 170 -3.40 -14.36 -3.40
N ILE A 171 -4.04 -13.89 -4.47
CA ILE A 171 -4.94 -12.73 -4.42
C ILE A 171 -6.16 -13.05 -3.53
N GLU A 172 -6.73 -14.25 -3.61
CA GLU A 172 -7.90 -14.63 -2.80
C GLU A 172 -7.63 -14.57 -1.30
N HIS A 173 -6.40 -14.80 -0.86
CA HIS A 173 -6.02 -14.65 0.56
C HIS A 173 -6.10 -13.23 1.10
N TYR A 174 -6.19 -12.21 0.23
CA TYR A 174 -6.44 -10.83 0.63
C TYR A 174 -7.92 -10.51 0.92
N HIS A 175 -8.80 -11.50 0.81
CA HIS A 175 -10.23 -11.47 1.15
C HIS A 175 -10.94 -10.22 0.59
N ARG A 176 -11.23 -9.20 1.41
CA ARG A 176 -11.95 -7.99 1.00
C ARG A 176 -11.19 -7.15 -0.03
N MET A 177 -9.87 -7.21 -0.02
CA MET A 177 -9.05 -6.54 -1.04
C MET A 177 -8.98 -7.32 -2.35
N ALA A 178 -9.23 -8.63 -2.35
CA ALA A 178 -9.04 -9.50 -3.50
C ALA A 178 -9.87 -9.06 -4.71
N ALA A 179 -11.14 -8.65 -4.51
CA ALA A 179 -12.00 -8.20 -5.60
C ALA A 179 -11.41 -6.98 -6.34
N LEU A 180 -10.89 -6.00 -5.59
CA LEU A 180 -10.22 -4.84 -6.16
C LEU A 180 -8.91 -5.23 -6.88
N MET A 181 -8.12 -6.14 -6.28
CA MET A 181 -6.87 -6.61 -6.87
C MET A 181 -7.10 -7.34 -8.19
N PHE A 182 -8.13 -8.19 -8.30
CA PHE A 182 -8.53 -8.81 -9.57
C PHE A 182 -8.95 -7.78 -10.61
N THR A 183 -9.70 -6.76 -10.22
CA THR A 183 -10.10 -5.67 -11.11
C THR A 183 -8.87 -4.92 -11.65
N MET A 184 -7.90 -4.63 -10.81
CA MET A 184 -6.65 -3.97 -11.20
C MET A 184 -5.77 -4.88 -12.09
N LYS A 185 -5.72 -6.19 -11.80
CA LYS A 185 -5.00 -7.19 -12.62
C LYS A 185 -5.63 -7.33 -14.01
N SER A 186 -6.95 -7.20 -14.14
CA SER A 186 -7.68 -7.32 -15.40
C SER A 186 -7.29 -6.27 -16.43
N GLY A 187 -6.95 -5.06 -16.00
CA GLY A 187 -6.45 -3.99 -16.88
C GLY A 187 -5.14 -4.32 -17.59
N THR A 188 -4.44 -5.38 -17.17
CA THR A 188 -3.14 -5.82 -17.70
C THR A 188 -3.14 -7.23 -18.29
N SER A 189 -4.26 -7.98 -18.19
CA SER A 189 -4.36 -9.38 -18.62
C SER A 189 -5.39 -9.56 -19.74
N GLY A 190 -5.22 -10.61 -20.58
CA GLY A 190 -6.10 -10.90 -21.70
C GLY A 190 -7.47 -11.49 -21.31
N ASP A 191 -7.69 -11.89 -20.06
CA ASP A 191 -8.88 -12.63 -19.61
C ASP A 191 -9.76 -11.78 -18.69
N VAL A 192 -10.15 -10.61 -19.20
CA VAL A 192 -10.91 -9.59 -18.46
C VAL A 192 -12.23 -10.14 -17.89
N ILE A 193 -12.95 -10.96 -18.65
CA ILE A 193 -14.28 -11.48 -18.27
C ILE A 193 -14.18 -12.42 -17.06
N GLU A 194 -13.18 -13.32 -17.04
CA GLU A 194 -12.96 -14.24 -15.94
C GLU A 194 -12.60 -13.49 -14.65
N LEU A 195 -11.69 -12.53 -14.73
CA LEU A 195 -11.24 -11.74 -13.59
C LEU A 195 -12.36 -10.86 -13.01
N ILE A 196 -13.21 -10.31 -13.86
CA ILE A 196 -14.41 -9.59 -13.44
C ILE A 196 -15.39 -10.54 -12.72
N GLY A 197 -15.61 -11.74 -13.26
CA GLY A 197 -16.43 -12.77 -12.62
C GLY A 197 -15.93 -13.13 -11.21
N LYS A 198 -14.63 -13.31 -11.05
CA LYS A 198 -13.98 -13.55 -9.75
C LYS A 198 -14.17 -12.36 -8.81
N SER A 199 -14.00 -11.14 -9.29
CA SER A 199 -14.20 -9.93 -8.48
C SER A 199 -15.62 -9.84 -7.92
N ILE A 200 -16.63 -10.14 -8.73
CA ILE A 200 -18.05 -10.14 -8.31
C ILE A 200 -18.27 -11.22 -7.25
N THR A 201 -17.83 -12.45 -7.49
CA THR A 201 -17.99 -13.58 -6.55
C THR A 201 -17.34 -13.29 -5.19
N LEU A 202 -16.14 -12.72 -5.19
CA LEU A 202 -15.44 -12.37 -3.95
C LEU A 202 -16.09 -11.21 -3.22
N THR A 203 -16.64 -10.26 -3.95
CA THR A 203 -17.39 -9.15 -3.36
C THR A 203 -18.67 -9.64 -2.69
N ASP A 204 -19.36 -10.63 -3.25
CA ASP A 204 -20.50 -11.26 -2.62
C ASP A 204 -20.12 -12.08 -1.38
N LYS A 205 -18.96 -12.70 -1.39
CA LYS A 205 -18.48 -13.56 -0.30
C LYS A 205 -17.93 -12.78 0.91
N TYR A 206 -17.17 -11.72 0.66
CA TYR A 206 -16.43 -10.99 1.69
C TYR A 206 -16.80 -9.52 1.81
N GLY A 207 -17.44 -8.96 0.77
CA GLY A 207 -17.66 -7.54 0.65
C GLY A 207 -18.87 -7.03 1.42
N SER A 208 -18.80 -5.76 1.78
CA SER A 208 -19.97 -4.96 2.14
C SER A 208 -20.58 -4.32 0.89
N SER A 209 -21.76 -3.69 1.04
CA SER A 209 -22.36 -2.88 -0.03
C SER A 209 -21.43 -1.78 -0.58
N VAL A 210 -20.49 -1.31 0.24
CA VAL A 210 -19.47 -0.35 -0.17
C VAL A 210 -18.49 -0.98 -1.17
N HIS A 211 -18.04 -2.21 -0.91
CA HIS A 211 -17.14 -2.94 -1.81
C HIS A 211 -17.83 -3.30 -3.14
N GLN A 212 -19.11 -3.68 -3.09
CA GLN A 212 -19.92 -3.93 -4.30
C GLN A 212 -19.97 -2.68 -5.19
N ASN A 213 -20.28 -1.51 -4.61
CA ASN A 213 -20.31 -0.24 -5.35
C ASN A 213 -18.93 0.16 -5.92
N ILE A 214 -17.83 -0.17 -5.23
CA ILE A 214 -16.48 0.08 -5.74
C ILE A 214 -16.26 -0.76 -7.00
N VAL A 215 -16.47 -2.07 -6.93
CA VAL A 215 -16.26 -2.98 -8.07
C VAL A 215 -17.15 -2.59 -9.26
N LEU A 216 -18.44 -2.32 -9.02
CA LEU A 216 -19.38 -1.88 -10.08
C LEU A 216 -19.00 -0.54 -10.73
N THR A 217 -18.30 0.33 -10.04
CA THR A 217 -17.81 1.60 -10.62
C THR A 217 -16.65 1.37 -11.59
N TYR A 218 -15.99 0.21 -11.51
CA TYR A 218 -14.89 -0.19 -12.37
C TYR A 218 -15.30 -0.97 -13.62
N LEU A 219 -16.50 -1.56 -13.61
CA LEU A 219 -17.08 -2.29 -14.73
C LEU A 219 -17.79 -1.37 -15.69
#